data_f9dcdbe2ecc2cbd13bea3f22bee4f6ae
#
_entry.id   f9dcdbe2ecc2cbd13bea3f22bee4f6ae
#
_cell.length_a   1.000
_cell.length_b   1.000
_cell.length_c   1.000
_cell.angle_alpha   90.00
_cell.angle_beta   90.00
_cell.angle_gamma   90.00
#
_symmetry.space_group_name_H-M   'P 1'
#
loop_
_entity.id
_entity.type
_entity.pdbx_description
1 polymer ?
#
loop_
_entity_poly.entity_id
_entity_poly.type
_entity_poly.pdbx_seq_one_letter_code
_entity_poly.pdbx_strand_id
1 'polypeptide(L)'
;PPTPVEKKIVDVTKLVDRSGSVAIMSSTGYGGMPQFIKDQKKTSKDQNVEIRITFITFDGAATTWYEDKDVTTFPDLITDDEMREKVYPRGATLLVDTLMDAAVASSRRYNALVDKYGKNNVSSIFFVWTDGEDNQSHRWTAPDVNRVLAKIQENPKRTVLWTAANQDAMKSGAKFGIAAANCMTTQATPLGAAPMYRACSAAVTRGCSGGNA
;
A
#
# COMPACT_ATOMS: atom_id res chain seq x y z
N PRO A 1 -14.07 -35.57 -5.71
CA PRO A 1 -13.82 -34.47 -4.81
C PRO A 1 -14.30 -33.18 -5.49
N PRO A 2 -15.02 -32.29 -4.77
CA PRO A 2 -15.44 -31.04 -5.37
C PRO A 2 -14.19 -30.26 -5.81
N THR A 3 -14.24 -29.72 -7.03
CA THR A 3 -13.20 -28.84 -7.55
C THR A 3 -13.05 -27.69 -6.54
N PRO A 4 -11.82 -27.38 -6.06
CA PRO A 4 -11.65 -26.25 -5.16
C PRO A 4 -12.25 -25.01 -5.84
N VAL A 5 -13.17 -24.31 -5.18
CA VAL A 5 -13.66 -23.03 -5.66
C VAL A 5 -12.43 -22.15 -5.83
N GLU A 6 -12.15 -21.73 -7.06
CA GLU A 6 -11.01 -20.86 -7.37
C GLU A 6 -11.23 -19.50 -6.70
N LYS A 7 -10.86 -19.41 -5.42
CA LYS A 7 -10.96 -18.18 -4.66
C LYS A 7 -9.81 -17.26 -5.07
N LYS A 8 -10.14 -16.14 -5.70
CA LYS A 8 -9.16 -15.10 -6.01
C LYS A 8 -8.87 -14.26 -4.78
N ILE A 9 -7.59 -13.92 -4.57
CA ILE A 9 -7.10 -13.15 -3.42
C ILE A 9 -6.30 -11.96 -3.94
N VAL A 10 -6.53 -10.78 -3.39
CA VAL A 10 -5.68 -9.60 -3.58
C VAL A 10 -5.13 -9.16 -2.22
N ASP A 11 -3.81 -9.31 -2.04
CA ASP A 11 -3.09 -8.84 -0.85
C ASP A 11 -2.63 -7.40 -1.05
N VAL A 12 -3.13 -6.48 -0.24
CA VAL A 12 -2.81 -5.05 -0.30
C VAL A 12 -2.00 -4.67 0.92
N THR A 13 -0.73 -4.30 0.71
CA THR A 13 0.10 -3.67 1.75
C THR A 13 0.15 -2.18 1.49
N LYS A 14 -0.27 -1.38 2.46
CA LYS A 14 -0.33 0.07 2.38
C LYS A 14 0.54 0.71 3.42
N LEU A 15 1.58 1.44 2.97
CA LEU A 15 2.47 2.23 3.80
C LEU A 15 2.14 3.71 3.64
N VAL A 16 1.95 4.39 4.76
CA VAL A 16 1.61 5.80 4.79
C VAL A 16 2.56 6.52 5.74
N ASP A 17 3.30 7.46 5.17
CA ASP A 17 4.13 8.38 5.91
C ASP A 17 3.26 9.31 6.76
N ARG A 18 3.62 9.43 8.03
CA ARG A 18 3.03 10.39 8.98
C ARG A 18 4.11 11.23 9.66
N SER A 19 5.24 11.43 9.00
CA SER A 19 6.28 12.34 9.48
C SER A 19 5.78 13.78 9.57
N GLY A 20 6.53 14.65 10.24
CA GLY A 20 6.12 16.03 10.48
C GLY A 20 5.89 16.85 9.20
N SER A 21 6.57 16.52 8.11
CA SER A 21 6.43 17.16 6.80
C SER A 21 5.06 16.96 6.17
N VAL A 22 4.38 15.82 6.44
CA VAL A 22 3.02 15.55 5.96
C VAL A 22 1.91 16.31 6.72
N ALA A 23 2.26 17.15 7.69
CA ALA A 23 1.27 17.86 8.52
C ALA A 23 0.25 18.67 7.71
N ILE A 24 0.66 19.27 6.60
CA ILE A 24 -0.22 20.02 5.70
C ILE A 24 -1.20 19.08 4.98
N MET A 25 -0.83 17.83 4.82
CA MET A 25 -1.60 16.79 4.12
C MET A 25 -2.50 15.99 5.07
N SER A 26 -2.31 16.17 6.38
CA SER A 26 -2.96 15.34 7.40
C SER A 26 -4.48 15.44 7.38
N SER A 27 -5.03 16.62 7.10
CA SER A 27 -6.49 16.80 7.00
C SER A 27 -7.12 16.08 5.80
N THR A 28 -6.31 15.53 4.90
CA THR A 28 -6.73 15.01 3.60
C THR A 28 -6.27 13.60 3.29
N GLY A 29 -5.13 13.19 3.81
CA GLY A 29 -4.69 11.80 3.77
C GLY A 29 -5.63 10.86 4.51
N TYR A 30 -6.44 11.38 5.44
CA TYR A 30 -7.39 10.60 6.23
C TYR A 30 -8.67 10.28 5.49
N GLY A 31 -9.29 11.29 4.86
CA GLY A 31 -10.60 11.14 4.21
C GLY A 31 -10.64 10.16 3.06
N GLY A 32 -9.49 9.77 2.54
CA GLY A 32 -9.42 8.77 1.49
C GLY A 32 -9.42 7.32 1.98
N MET A 33 -8.99 7.03 3.20
CA MET A 33 -8.90 5.64 3.68
C MET A 33 -10.27 5.02 3.98
N PRO A 34 -11.21 5.71 4.64
CA PRO A 34 -12.57 5.21 4.80
C PRO A 34 -13.24 4.93 3.45
N GLN A 35 -13.12 5.85 2.50
CA GLN A 35 -13.65 5.67 1.15
C GLN A 35 -12.97 4.51 0.43
N PHE A 36 -11.64 4.39 0.53
CA PHE A 36 -10.89 3.27 -0.03
C PHE A 36 -11.43 1.93 0.49
N ILE A 37 -11.60 1.78 1.80
CA ILE A 37 -12.15 0.54 2.39
C ILE A 37 -13.56 0.25 1.89
N LYS A 38 -14.41 1.27 1.81
CA LYS A 38 -15.77 1.15 1.27
C LYS A 38 -15.76 0.66 -0.19
N ASP A 39 -14.89 1.24 -1.01
CA ASP A 39 -14.73 0.85 -2.41
C ASP A 39 -14.22 -0.59 -2.53
N GLN A 40 -13.27 -1.00 -1.68
CA GLN A 40 -12.75 -2.36 -1.69
C GLN A 40 -13.77 -3.39 -1.20
N LYS A 41 -14.61 -3.05 -0.21
CA LYS A 41 -15.75 -3.92 0.19
C LYS A 41 -16.70 -4.15 -1.00
N LYS A 42 -17.02 -3.08 -1.72
CA LYS A 42 -17.86 -3.17 -2.91
C LYS A 42 -17.19 -4.04 -3.99
N THR A 43 -15.92 -3.80 -4.30
CA THR A 43 -15.15 -4.56 -5.30
C THR A 43 -15.06 -6.03 -4.91
N SER A 44 -14.79 -6.35 -3.65
CA SER A 44 -14.75 -7.72 -3.13
C SER A 44 -16.07 -8.46 -3.38
N LYS A 45 -17.19 -7.80 -3.08
CA LYS A 45 -18.52 -8.36 -3.29
C LYS A 45 -18.87 -8.52 -4.78
N ASP A 46 -18.67 -7.47 -5.57
CA ASP A 46 -19.08 -7.44 -6.98
C ASP A 46 -18.28 -8.41 -7.86
N GLN A 47 -17.00 -8.64 -7.51
CA GLN A 47 -16.11 -9.53 -8.27
C GLN A 47 -15.89 -10.90 -7.63
N ASN A 48 -16.51 -11.16 -6.49
CA ASN A 48 -16.34 -12.39 -5.70
C ASN A 48 -14.86 -12.71 -5.43
N VAL A 49 -14.12 -11.71 -4.93
CA VAL A 49 -12.70 -11.77 -4.65
C VAL A 49 -12.43 -11.40 -3.19
N GLU A 50 -11.57 -12.14 -2.50
CA GLU A 50 -11.12 -11.75 -1.17
C GLU A 50 -10.03 -10.68 -1.29
N ILE A 51 -10.25 -9.52 -0.67
CA ILE A 51 -9.27 -8.43 -0.58
C ILE A 51 -8.79 -8.36 0.87
N ARG A 52 -7.48 -8.51 1.07
CA ARG A 52 -6.84 -8.50 2.38
C ARG A 52 -5.97 -7.25 2.50
N ILE A 53 -6.06 -6.55 3.63
CA ILE A 53 -5.39 -5.27 3.83
C ILE A 53 -4.43 -5.34 5.00
N THR A 54 -3.18 -4.95 4.75
CA THR A 54 -2.20 -4.60 5.77
C THR A 54 -1.99 -3.09 5.70
N PHE A 55 -2.23 -2.39 6.80
CA PHE A 55 -2.07 -0.95 6.89
C PHE A 55 -1.01 -0.58 7.90
N ILE A 56 0.02 0.09 7.42
CA ILE A 56 1.19 0.51 8.19
C ILE A 56 1.35 2.01 8.06
N THR A 57 1.55 2.70 9.16
CA THR A 57 1.99 4.09 9.16
C THR A 57 3.39 4.18 9.75
N PHE A 58 4.18 5.17 9.34
CA PHE A 58 5.52 5.36 9.87
C PHE A 58 5.85 6.84 10.04
N ASP A 59 6.63 7.11 11.07
CA ASP A 59 7.31 8.36 11.38
C ASP A 59 8.76 8.00 11.82
N GLY A 60 9.18 8.30 13.03
CA GLY A 60 10.40 7.75 13.66
C GLY A 60 10.27 6.28 14.06
N ALA A 61 9.09 5.68 13.90
CA ALA A 61 8.81 4.27 14.10
C ALA A 61 7.66 3.81 13.19
N ALA A 62 7.65 2.53 12.83
CA ALA A 62 6.55 1.94 12.09
C ALA A 62 5.47 1.38 13.03
N THR A 63 4.20 1.57 12.68
CA THR A 63 3.05 1.01 13.38
C THR A 63 2.15 0.27 12.41
N THR A 64 1.94 -1.02 12.63
CA THR A 64 0.96 -1.82 11.88
C THR A 64 -0.39 -1.77 12.59
N TRP A 65 -1.36 -1.12 11.97
CA TRP A 65 -2.72 -0.95 12.51
C TRP A 65 -3.63 -2.13 12.16
N TYR A 66 -3.47 -2.64 10.94
CA TYR A 66 -4.17 -3.81 10.46
C TYR A 66 -3.15 -4.71 9.75
N GLU A 67 -3.20 -6.00 10.03
CA GLU A 67 -2.36 -6.99 9.38
C GLU A 67 -3.24 -8.06 8.77
N ASP A 68 -3.06 -8.29 7.46
CA ASP A 68 -3.73 -9.35 6.71
C ASP A 68 -5.25 -9.43 6.98
N LYS A 69 -5.90 -8.27 7.11
CA LYS A 69 -7.31 -8.18 7.49
C LYS A 69 -8.22 -8.24 6.26
N ASP A 70 -9.17 -9.17 6.24
CA ASP A 70 -10.19 -9.23 5.19
C ASP A 70 -11.01 -7.92 5.19
N VAL A 71 -11.14 -7.30 4.02
CA VAL A 71 -11.81 -6.02 3.87
C VAL A 71 -13.27 -6.06 4.32
N THR A 72 -13.93 -7.21 4.19
CA THR A 72 -15.34 -7.38 4.59
C THR A 72 -15.55 -7.33 6.10
N THR A 73 -14.48 -7.54 6.89
CA THR A 73 -14.51 -7.52 8.35
C THR A 73 -14.29 -6.13 8.95
N PHE A 74 -14.01 -5.12 8.13
CA PHE A 74 -13.95 -3.74 8.63
C PHE A 74 -15.36 -3.24 8.97
N PRO A 75 -15.53 -2.34 9.94
CA PRO A 75 -16.82 -1.71 10.23
C PRO A 75 -17.35 -0.98 8.98
N ASP A 76 -18.67 -0.86 8.86
CA ASP A 76 -19.28 -0.16 7.72
C ASP A 76 -19.01 1.34 7.77
N LEU A 77 -18.84 1.89 8.96
CA LEU A 77 -18.43 3.26 9.18
C LEU A 77 -17.04 3.27 9.85
N ILE A 78 -16.05 3.71 9.11
CA ILE A 78 -14.75 4.12 9.67
C ILE A 78 -14.79 5.63 9.70
N THR A 79 -14.66 6.22 10.87
CA THR A 79 -14.72 7.67 11.02
C THR A 79 -13.39 8.32 10.62
N ASP A 80 -13.47 9.56 10.15
CA ASP A 80 -12.26 10.35 9.88
C ASP A 80 -11.44 10.57 11.16
N ASP A 81 -12.08 10.63 12.33
CA ASP A 81 -11.41 10.78 13.62
C ASP A 81 -10.60 9.54 13.99
N GLU A 82 -11.13 8.32 13.77
CA GLU A 82 -10.36 7.08 13.98
C GLU A 82 -9.14 7.01 13.07
N MET A 83 -9.27 7.46 11.83
CA MET A 83 -8.14 7.48 10.91
C MET A 83 -7.16 8.60 11.24
N ARG A 84 -7.65 9.76 11.68
CA ARG A 84 -6.81 10.90 12.09
C ARG A 84 -5.80 10.53 13.17
N GLU A 85 -6.22 9.79 14.19
CA GLU A 85 -5.32 9.33 15.24
C GLU A 85 -4.18 8.46 14.68
N LYS A 86 -4.50 7.55 13.75
CA LYS A 86 -3.54 6.61 13.17
C LYS A 86 -2.47 7.28 12.30
N VAL A 87 -2.82 8.38 11.64
CA VAL A 87 -1.94 9.09 10.71
C VAL A 87 -1.55 10.51 11.17
N TYR A 88 -1.80 10.84 12.45
CA TYR A 88 -1.44 12.14 13.01
C TYR A 88 0.06 12.42 12.81
N PRO A 89 0.43 13.55 12.16
CA PRO A 89 1.81 13.83 11.79
C PRO A 89 2.70 14.10 13.01
N ARG A 90 3.88 13.45 13.03
CA ARG A 90 4.86 13.65 14.10
C ARG A 90 6.22 13.05 13.72
N GLY A 91 7.28 13.57 14.36
CA GLY A 91 8.59 12.96 14.35
C GLY A 91 9.34 13.04 13.02
N ALA A 92 10.29 12.15 12.88
CA ALA A 92 11.19 11.98 11.75
C ALA A 92 10.63 10.94 10.75
N THR A 93 11.44 10.59 9.74
CA THR A 93 11.01 9.69 8.65
C THR A 93 11.92 8.44 8.61
N LEU A 94 11.40 7.30 9.09
CA LEU A 94 12.05 5.98 9.06
C LEU A 94 11.66 5.21 7.78
N LEU A 95 11.89 5.81 6.61
CA LEU A 95 11.34 5.32 5.35
C LEU A 95 12.01 4.02 4.90
N VAL A 96 13.34 3.99 4.81
CA VAL A 96 14.09 2.86 4.22
C VAL A 96 13.93 1.60 5.04
N ASP A 97 14.05 1.71 6.36
CA ASP A 97 13.88 0.57 7.28
C ASP A 97 12.45 0.02 7.22
N THR A 98 11.44 0.92 7.19
CA THR A 98 10.02 0.52 7.08
C THR A 98 9.70 -0.13 5.74
N LEU A 99 10.23 0.41 4.63
CA LEU A 99 10.07 -0.19 3.30
C LEU A 99 10.61 -1.62 3.25
N MET A 100 11.82 -1.83 3.80
CA MET A 100 12.42 -3.17 3.83
C MET A 100 11.57 -4.15 4.62
N ASP A 101 11.23 -3.82 5.85
CA ASP A 101 10.47 -4.70 6.73
C ASP A 101 9.10 -5.06 6.12
N ALA A 102 8.39 -4.06 5.59
CA ALA A 102 7.10 -4.24 4.97
C ALA A 102 7.18 -5.04 3.66
N ALA A 103 8.20 -4.82 2.81
CA ALA A 103 8.40 -5.56 1.57
C ALA A 103 8.69 -7.05 1.82
N VAL A 104 9.52 -7.34 2.84
CA VAL A 104 9.80 -8.72 3.28
C VAL A 104 8.53 -9.38 3.83
N ALA A 105 7.79 -8.70 4.70
CA ALA A 105 6.55 -9.22 5.27
C ALA A 105 5.48 -9.47 4.18
N SER A 106 5.29 -8.52 3.25
CA SER A 106 4.40 -8.68 2.09
C SER A 106 4.80 -9.87 1.22
N SER A 107 6.10 -10.08 1.01
CA SER A 107 6.58 -11.22 0.21
C SER A 107 6.32 -12.56 0.89
N ARG A 108 6.47 -12.63 2.20
CA ARG A 108 6.13 -13.84 2.98
C ARG A 108 4.64 -14.15 2.91
N ARG A 109 3.78 -13.15 3.09
CA ARG A 109 2.32 -13.32 2.97
C ARG A 109 1.93 -13.77 1.56
N TYR A 110 2.45 -13.08 0.53
CA TYR A 110 2.19 -13.45 -0.86
C TYR A 110 2.53 -14.92 -1.13
N ASN A 111 3.71 -15.39 -0.71
CA ASN A 111 4.12 -16.78 -0.92
C ASN A 111 3.19 -17.75 -0.17
N ALA A 112 2.85 -17.48 1.08
CA ALA A 112 1.91 -18.31 1.85
C ALA A 112 0.51 -18.38 1.20
N LEU A 113 0.04 -17.25 0.63
CA LEU A 113 -1.22 -17.22 -0.12
C LEU A 113 -1.12 -18.01 -1.42
N VAL A 114 0.00 -17.92 -2.15
CA VAL A 114 0.27 -18.70 -3.37
C VAL A 114 0.31 -20.20 -3.07
N ASP A 115 0.95 -20.60 -1.99
CA ASP A 115 1.00 -22.00 -1.56
C ASP A 115 -0.40 -22.53 -1.25
N LYS A 116 -1.26 -21.71 -0.66
CA LYS A 116 -2.62 -22.09 -0.26
C LYS A 116 -3.63 -22.05 -1.41
N TYR A 117 -3.57 -21.04 -2.28
CA TYR A 117 -4.61 -20.76 -3.28
C TYR A 117 -4.14 -20.94 -4.72
N GLY A 118 -2.85 -21.14 -4.94
CA GLY A 118 -2.24 -21.23 -6.26
C GLY A 118 -1.86 -19.89 -6.88
N LYS A 119 -0.76 -19.88 -7.61
CA LYS A 119 -0.15 -18.67 -8.19
C LYS A 119 -1.06 -17.86 -9.13
N ASN A 120 -2.03 -18.51 -9.76
CA ASN A 120 -2.94 -17.85 -10.69
C ASN A 120 -4.05 -17.07 -9.97
N ASN A 121 -4.29 -17.39 -8.71
CA ASN A 121 -5.39 -16.86 -7.91
C ASN A 121 -4.96 -15.76 -6.93
N VAL A 122 -3.67 -15.45 -6.86
CA VAL A 122 -3.15 -14.44 -5.91
C VAL A 122 -2.50 -13.29 -6.66
N SER A 123 -2.90 -12.07 -6.31
CA SER A 123 -2.25 -10.82 -6.72
C SER A 123 -1.82 -10.03 -5.49
N SER A 124 -0.82 -9.17 -5.62
CA SER A 124 -0.33 -8.34 -4.51
C SER A 124 -0.08 -6.91 -4.96
N ILE A 125 -0.49 -5.96 -4.15
CA ILE A 125 -0.26 -4.54 -4.35
C ILE A 125 0.48 -3.99 -3.14
N PHE A 126 1.65 -3.44 -3.39
CA PHE A 126 2.48 -2.76 -2.40
C PHE A 126 2.43 -1.26 -2.68
N PHE A 127 1.68 -0.54 -1.87
CA PHE A 127 1.42 0.88 -2.04
C PHE A 127 2.19 1.69 -1.02
N VAL A 128 2.94 2.69 -1.49
CA VAL A 128 3.72 3.62 -0.66
C VAL A 128 3.24 5.05 -0.90
N TRP A 129 3.00 5.77 0.17
CA TRP A 129 2.76 7.19 0.16
C TRP A 129 3.70 7.89 1.14
N THR A 130 4.50 8.82 0.62
CA THR A 130 5.46 9.60 1.39
C THR A 130 5.62 11.00 0.79
N ASP A 131 6.00 11.98 1.58
CA ASP A 131 6.41 13.31 1.13
C ASP A 131 7.86 13.62 1.49
N GLY A 132 8.48 12.72 2.24
CA GLY A 132 9.76 12.95 2.89
C GLY A 132 10.94 12.19 2.32
N GLU A 133 12.11 12.72 2.61
CA GLU A 133 13.34 11.98 2.51
C GLU A 133 13.58 11.22 3.81
N ASP A 134 14.16 10.03 3.68
CA ASP A 134 14.60 9.26 4.84
C ASP A 134 15.63 10.03 5.66
N ASN A 135 15.41 10.16 6.95
CA ASN A 135 16.33 10.85 7.84
C ASN A 135 16.60 10.10 9.16
N GLN A 136 16.08 8.88 9.31
CA GLN A 136 16.20 8.12 10.54
C GLN A 136 16.53 6.63 10.35
N SER A 137 16.49 6.11 9.14
CA SER A 137 16.86 4.71 8.89
C SER A 137 18.34 4.47 9.12
N HIS A 138 18.67 3.32 9.70
CA HIS A 138 20.03 2.95 10.05
C HIS A 138 20.34 1.46 9.87
N ARG A 139 19.35 0.63 9.54
CA ARG A 139 19.53 -0.81 9.33
C ARG A 139 19.75 -1.18 7.87
N TRP A 140 19.10 -0.47 6.96
CA TRP A 140 19.09 -0.76 5.54
C TRP A 140 19.42 0.48 4.71
N THR A 141 19.85 0.23 3.48
CA THR A 141 20.13 1.29 2.51
C THR A 141 19.09 1.28 1.37
N ALA A 142 18.96 2.39 0.63
CA ALA A 142 18.09 2.45 -0.53
C ALA A 142 18.43 1.38 -1.59
N PRO A 143 19.71 1.06 -1.89
CA PRO A 143 20.06 -0.07 -2.75
C PRO A 143 19.58 -1.44 -2.25
N ASP A 144 19.54 -1.66 -0.92
CA ASP A 144 19.03 -2.90 -0.35
C ASP A 144 17.53 -3.06 -0.61
N VAL A 145 16.76 -2.00 -0.35
CA VAL A 145 15.33 -1.95 -0.65
C VAL A 145 15.06 -2.10 -2.14
N ASN A 146 15.85 -1.42 -2.98
CA ASN A 146 15.74 -1.52 -4.44
C ASN A 146 15.81 -2.98 -4.91
N ARG A 147 16.80 -3.75 -4.43
CA ARG A 147 16.93 -5.18 -4.79
C ARG A 147 15.68 -6.00 -4.44
N VAL A 148 15.07 -5.73 -3.29
CA VAL A 148 13.85 -6.45 -2.87
C VAL A 148 12.63 -6.02 -3.69
N LEU A 149 12.43 -4.72 -3.89
CA LEU A 149 11.29 -4.21 -4.66
C LEU A 149 11.40 -4.56 -6.15
N ALA A 150 12.61 -4.55 -6.74
CA ALA A 150 12.83 -5.01 -8.11
C ALA A 150 12.39 -6.48 -8.25
N LYS A 151 12.81 -7.36 -7.32
CA LYS A 151 12.40 -8.76 -7.34
C LYS A 151 10.89 -8.96 -7.17
N ILE A 152 10.23 -8.10 -6.40
CA ILE A 152 8.76 -8.10 -6.30
C ILE A 152 8.14 -7.81 -7.67
N GLN A 153 8.67 -6.82 -8.37
CA GLN A 153 8.15 -6.34 -9.66
C GLN A 153 8.46 -7.28 -10.85
N GLU A 154 9.38 -8.25 -10.70
CA GLU A 154 9.58 -9.32 -11.70
C GLU A 154 8.33 -10.20 -11.86
N ASN A 155 7.47 -10.26 -10.86
CA ASN A 155 6.25 -11.03 -10.92
C ASN A 155 5.09 -10.15 -11.39
N PRO A 156 4.48 -10.41 -12.56
CA PRO A 156 3.40 -9.60 -13.12
C PRO A 156 2.13 -9.57 -12.26
N LYS A 157 1.99 -10.48 -11.31
CA LYS A 157 0.90 -10.48 -10.32
C LYS A 157 1.15 -9.55 -9.12
N ARG A 158 2.32 -8.90 -9.07
CA ARG A 158 2.72 -8.03 -7.97
C ARG A 158 3.04 -6.65 -8.48
N THR A 159 2.35 -5.64 -7.97
CA THR A 159 2.54 -4.24 -8.33
C THR A 159 3.07 -3.46 -7.14
N VAL A 160 4.09 -2.64 -7.39
CA VAL A 160 4.55 -1.63 -6.44
C VAL A 160 4.10 -0.27 -6.95
N LEU A 161 3.35 0.47 -6.14
CA LEU A 161 2.90 1.83 -6.44
C LEU A 161 3.59 2.81 -5.49
N TRP A 162 4.15 3.85 -6.08
CA TRP A 162 4.85 4.91 -5.35
C TRP A 162 4.14 6.25 -5.54
N THR A 163 3.75 6.84 -4.45
CA THR A 163 3.15 8.17 -4.47
C THR A 163 3.98 9.11 -3.63
N ALA A 164 4.45 10.18 -4.24
CA ALA A 164 5.19 11.22 -3.55
C ALA A 164 4.41 12.54 -3.58
N ALA A 165 4.31 13.17 -2.42
CA ALA A 165 3.69 14.48 -2.32
C ALA A 165 4.75 15.57 -2.39
N ASN A 166 4.46 16.65 -3.12
CA ASN A 166 5.37 17.79 -3.32
C ASN A 166 6.77 17.46 -3.83
N GLN A 167 6.99 16.24 -4.30
CA GLN A 167 8.26 15.76 -4.84
C GLN A 167 8.03 15.15 -6.21
N ASP A 168 9.11 15.07 -6.99
CA ASP A 168 9.13 14.26 -8.20
C ASP A 168 9.07 12.78 -7.82
N ALA A 169 7.87 12.19 -7.90
CA ALA A 169 7.63 10.79 -7.57
C ALA A 169 8.44 9.84 -8.45
N MET A 170 8.69 10.18 -9.71
CA MET A 170 9.51 9.37 -10.60
C MET A 170 10.96 9.34 -10.12
N LYS A 171 11.51 10.50 -9.76
CA LYS A 171 12.87 10.61 -9.24
C LYS A 171 13.04 9.91 -7.89
N SER A 172 12.09 10.09 -6.97
CA SER A 172 12.15 9.45 -5.64
C SER A 172 11.90 7.95 -5.74
N GLY A 173 10.94 7.49 -6.54
CA GLY A 173 10.68 6.06 -6.75
C GLY A 173 11.80 5.33 -7.47
N ALA A 174 12.50 6.00 -8.40
CA ALA A 174 13.64 5.42 -9.11
C ALA A 174 14.79 5.01 -8.16
N LYS A 175 14.98 5.71 -7.03
CA LYS A 175 15.95 5.32 -6.00
C LYS A 175 15.69 3.88 -5.48
N PHE A 176 14.43 3.48 -5.48
CA PHE A 176 13.97 2.16 -5.02
C PHE A 176 13.62 1.19 -6.17
N GLY A 177 14.02 1.52 -7.41
CA GLY A 177 13.79 0.66 -8.57
C GLY A 177 12.33 0.57 -9.02
N ILE A 178 11.51 1.56 -8.68
CA ILE A 178 10.11 1.58 -9.07
C ILE A 178 9.96 2.20 -10.45
N ALA A 179 9.24 1.52 -11.34
CA ALA A 179 9.02 1.99 -12.70
C ALA A 179 8.23 3.31 -12.72
N ALA A 180 8.59 4.24 -13.61
CA ALA A 180 7.94 5.56 -13.73
C ALA A 180 6.41 5.46 -13.90
N ALA A 181 5.93 4.44 -14.63
CA ALA A 181 4.50 4.19 -14.82
C ALA A 181 3.73 3.87 -13.50
N ASN A 182 4.46 3.45 -12.46
CA ASN A 182 3.93 3.14 -11.14
C ASN A 182 4.18 4.27 -10.11
N CYS A 183 4.71 5.40 -10.57
CA CYS A 183 4.97 6.57 -9.74
C CYS A 183 3.93 7.66 -10.01
N MET A 184 3.42 8.27 -8.97
CA MET A 184 2.46 9.37 -9.07
C MET A 184 2.84 10.51 -8.14
N THR A 185 3.03 11.71 -8.70
CA THR A 185 3.19 12.93 -7.92
C THR A 185 1.81 13.45 -7.51
N THR A 186 1.64 13.76 -6.24
CA THR A 186 0.44 14.38 -5.70
C THR A 186 0.75 15.74 -5.10
N GLN A 187 -0.24 16.63 -5.09
CA GLN A 187 -0.12 17.88 -4.36
C GLN A 187 -0.40 17.63 -2.87
N ALA A 188 0.34 18.31 -2.00
CA ALA A 188 0.07 18.32 -0.55
C ALA A 188 -1.17 19.18 -0.24
N THR A 189 -2.30 18.82 -0.82
CA THR A 189 -3.58 19.51 -0.62
C THR A 189 -4.67 18.49 -0.31
N PRO A 190 -5.78 18.91 0.30
CA PRO A 190 -6.97 18.08 0.50
C PRO A 190 -7.43 17.31 -0.72
N LEU A 191 -7.35 17.92 -1.87
CA LEU A 191 -7.76 17.33 -3.14
C LEU A 191 -6.71 16.35 -3.71
N GLY A 192 -5.45 16.44 -3.29
CA GLY A 192 -4.34 15.62 -3.80
C GLY A 192 -4.39 14.15 -3.37
N ALA A 193 -5.04 13.84 -2.25
CA ALA A 193 -5.14 12.46 -1.77
C ALA A 193 -6.14 11.61 -2.58
N ALA A 194 -7.21 12.21 -3.10
CA ALA A 194 -8.24 11.47 -3.82
C ALA A 194 -7.75 10.77 -5.10
N PRO A 195 -6.90 11.37 -5.94
CA PRO A 195 -6.28 10.67 -7.08
C PRO A 195 -5.44 9.45 -6.66
N MET A 196 -4.69 9.59 -5.57
CA MET A 196 -3.88 8.51 -5.00
C MET A 196 -4.71 7.28 -4.62
N TYR A 197 -5.79 7.49 -3.87
CA TYR A 197 -6.69 6.40 -3.48
C TYR A 197 -7.38 5.77 -4.69
N ARG A 198 -7.76 6.57 -5.70
CA ARG A 198 -8.30 6.06 -6.96
C ARG A 198 -7.31 5.19 -7.71
N ALA A 199 -6.03 5.60 -7.79
CA ALA A 199 -4.98 4.80 -8.42
C ALA A 199 -4.78 3.46 -7.70
N CYS A 200 -4.75 3.47 -6.37
CA CYS A 200 -4.67 2.25 -5.57
C CYS A 200 -5.91 1.35 -5.81
N SER A 201 -7.12 1.91 -5.78
CA SER A 201 -8.35 1.16 -6.07
C SER A 201 -8.36 0.57 -7.47
N ALA A 202 -7.89 1.31 -8.47
CA ALA A 202 -7.79 0.81 -9.84
C ALA A 202 -6.79 -0.35 -9.96
N ALA A 203 -5.66 -0.31 -9.25
CA ALA A 203 -4.72 -1.41 -9.20
C ALA A 203 -5.32 -2.66 -8.54
N VAL A 204 -6.06 -2.49 -7.42
CA VAL A 204 -6.77 -3.59 -6.78
C VAL A 204 -7.77 -4.22 -7.75
N THR A 205 -8.57 -3.41 -8.44
CA THR A 205 -9.57 -3.90 -9.42
C THR A 205 -8.90 -4.69 -10.55
N ARG A 206 -7.75 -4.23 -11.07
CA ARG A 206 -6.98 -4.99 -12.08
C ARG A 206 -6.48 -6.31 -11.51
N GLY A 207 -5.95 -6.31 -10.29
CA GLY A 207 -5.52 -7.53 -9.59
C GLY A 207 -6.66 -8.54 -9.42
N CYS A 208 -7.87 -8.07 -9.12
CA CYS A 208 -9.07 -8.92 -9.05
C CYS A 208 -9.40 -9.60 -10.39
N SER A 209 -9.24 -8.89 -11.51
CA SER A 209 -9.55 -9.40 -12.85
C SER A 209 -8.51 -10.40 -13.39
N GLY A 210 -7.41 -10.62 -12.66
CA GLY A 210 -6.31 -11.49 -13.11
C GLY A 210 -5.42 -10.87 -14.18
N GLY A 211 -5.63 -9.58 -14.50
CA GLY A 211 -4.71 -8.77 -15.29
C GLY A 211 -3.42 -8.47 -14.52
N ASN A 212 -2.42 -7.93 -15.24
CA ASN A 212 -1.27 -7.32 -14.56
C ASN A 212 -1.80 -6.17 -13.69
N ALA A 213 -1.55 -6.28 -12.40
CA ALA A 213 -2.01 -5.31 -11.41
C ALA A 213 -1.28 -3.96 -11.59
#